data_a36f6b0eb95b1893747ffb8eb6ff99ba
#
_entry.id   a36f6b0eb95b1893747ffb8eb6ff99ba
#
_cell.length_a   1.000
_cell.length_b   1.000
_cell.length_c   1.000
_cell.angle_alpha   90.00
_cell.angle_beta   90.00
_cell.angle_gamma   90.00
#
_symmetry.space_group_name_H-M   'P 1'
#
loop_
_entity.id
_entity.type
_entity.pdbx_description
1 polymer ?
#
loop_
_entity_poly.entity_id
_entity_poly.type
_entity_poly.pdbx_seq_one_letter_code
_entity_poly.pdbx_strand_id
1 'polypeptide(L)'
;MIKVINILSDTNIGGAGRLLVNYLRNFDRSKIEGKVILPKDSQLKPYIEAEGYEVIETEHGRDKSFDMKAMREIQAILKREKPDIVHTHSAFSGKLAAFLCGVPVRFYTRHSAFPQPKKLTTFPGKQLNGLINSTLATDIVAVAEAAKDNLTETGVPEKKITVIINGSEEVRRTTPDEQKALRSSLGIAEGDFVCGISARLEDYKGHSYLLESASEVLRTHPDTVFLIVGGGSQEEALKRQACELGIEKKVIFTGFVHDVAPYYNIIDLNLNCSWGTETSCLALSEGMSIGLPAIATTYGGNPYMITEGVNGYLVPEKDAHAMAEAILKVMDDREDFEKLKIGARKMYEEKFTAAVMTRQLEKLYEEAVNRRKKK
;
A
#
# COMPACT_ATOMS: atom_id res chain seq x y z
N MET A 1 -12.85 27.19 -0.99
CA MET A 1 -12.80 25.74 -1.25
C MET A 1 -11.75 25.50 -2.33
N ILE A 2 -10.86 24.52 -2.18
CA ILE A 2 -9.83 24.18 -3.16
C ILE A 2 -10.39 23.12 -4.11
N LYS A 3 -10.38 23.39 -5.42
CA LYS A 3 -10.83 22.43 -6.43
C LYS A 3 -9.70 21.48 -6.81
N VAL A 4 -9.86 20.19 -6.54
CA VAL A 4 -8.85 19.15 -6.79
C VAL A 4 -9.38 18.13 -7.80
N ILE A 5 -8.63 17.87 -8.86
CA ILE A 5 -8.89 16.75 -9.77
C ILE A 5 -7.79 15.71 -9.61
N ASN A 6 -8.17 14.52 -9.16
CA ASN A 6 -7.30 13.34 -9.12
C ASN A 6 -7.36 12.60 -10.46
N ILE A 7 -6.24 12.09 -10.96
CA ILE A 7 -6.16 11.39 -12.24
C ILE A 7 -5.40 10.06 -12.05
N LEU A 8 -6.07 8.95 -12.38
CA LEU A 8 -5.47 7.62 -12.47
C LEU A 8 -5.68 7.05 -13.87
N SER A 9 -4.76 6.21 -14.31
CA SER A 9 -4.87 5.44 -15.57
C SER A 9 -5.23 3.97 -15.37
N ASP A 10 -5.23 3.50 -14.10
CA ASP A 10 -5.44 2.09 -13.77
C ASP A 10 -6.93 1.70 -13.88
N THR A 11 -7.19 0.54 -14.49
CA THR A 11 -8.54 -0.03 -14.56
C THR A 11 -8.84 -0.97 -13.40
N ASN A 12 -7.81 -1.52 -12.75
CA ASN A 12 -7.93 -2.45 -11.63
C ASN A 12 -7.84 -1.75 -10.27
N ILE A 13 -8.37 -2.40 -9.24
CA ILE A 13 -8.25 -1.94 -7.85
C ILE A 13 -6.89 -2.36 -7.30
N GLY A 14 -5.88 -1.50 -7.51
CA GLY A 14 -4.54 -1.66 -6.92
C GLY A 14 -4.35 -0.80 -5.68
N GLY A 15 -3.12 -0.81 -5.11
CA GLY A 15 -2.75 0.01 -3.94
C GLY A 15 -2.98 1.50 -4.14
N ALA A 16 -2.68 2.04 -5.34
CA ALA A 16 -2.92 3.44 -5.68
C ALA A 16 -4.41 3.81 -5.67
N GLY A 17 -5.27 2.92 -6.18
CA GLY A 17 -6.71 3.12 -6.19
C GLY A 17 -7.32 3.07 -4.78
N ARG A 18 -6.93 2.08 -3.96
CA ARG A 18 -7.34 2.00 -2.55
C ARG A 18 -6.91 3.25 -1.77
N LEU A 19 -5.69 3.70 -1.98
CA LEU A 19 -5.17 4.92 -1.37
C LEU A 19 -6.01 6.14 -1.73
N LEU A 20 -6.38 6.28 -3.01
CA LEU A 20 -7.23 7.38 -3.45
C LEU A 20 -8.60 7.33 -2.78
N VAL A 21 -9.24 6.16 -2.70
CA VAL A 21 -10.52 6.00 -1.99
C VAL A 21 -10.38 6.41 -0.51
N ASN A 22 -9.29 6.01 0.16
CA ASN A 22 -9.01 6.40 1.54
C ASN A 22 -8.85 7.93 1.67
N TYR A 23 -8.15 8.59 0.75
CA TYR A 23 -8.08 10.06 0.72
C TYR A 23 -9.45 10.69 0.56
N LEU A 24 -10.24 10.24 -0.42
CA LEU A 24 -11.54 10.81 -0.73
C LEU A 24 -12.52 10.67 0.43
N ARG A 25 -12.49 9.53 1.13
CA ARG A 25 -13.32 9.26 2.31
C ARG A 25 -13.04 10.23 3.46
N ASN A 26 -11.78 10.60 3.64
CA ASN A 26 -11.31 11.34 4.80
C ASN A 26 -11.09 12.85 4.54
N PHE A 27 -11.23 13.35 3.30
CA PHE A 27 -11.08 14.77 3.01
C PHE A 27 -12.14 15.62 3.69
N ASP A 28 -11.71 16.76 4.24
CA ASP A 28 -12.59 17.81 4.72
C ASP A 28 -13.31 18.48 3.54
N ARG A 29 -14.56 18.08 3.31
CA ARG A 29 -15.40 18.58 2.21
C ARG A 29 -15.77 20.06 2.34
N SER A 30 -15.57 20.67 3.51
CA SER A 30 -15.73 22.12 3.66
C SER A 30 -14.54 22.89 3.03
N LYS A 31 -13.40 22.24 2.87
CA LYS A 31 -12.16 22.80 2.33
C LYS A 31 -11.86 22.36 0.90
N ILE A 32 -12.16 21.12 0.56
CA ILE A 32 -11.78 20.49 -0.71
C ILE A 32 -13.02 20.04 -1.49
N GLU A 33 -13.12 20.52 -2.73
CA GLU A 33 -14.04 20.02 -3.74
C GLU A 33 -13.25 19.08 -4.66
N GLY A 34 -13.57 17.77 -4.61
CA GLY A 34 -12.84 16.73 -5.33
C GLY A 34 -13.61 16.17 -6.52
N LYS A 35 -12.91 15.91 -7.63
CA LYS A 35 -13.37 15.07 -8.74
C LYS A 35 -12.27 14.09 -9.13
N VAL A 36 -12.64 13.01 -9.82
CA VAL A 36 -11.69 11.99 -10.26
C VAL A 36 -11.83 11.74 -11.76
N ILE A 37 -10.71 11.70 -12.47
CA ILE A 37 -10.66 11.28 -13.87
C ILE A 37 -10.12 9.84 -13.89
N LEU A 38 -10.89 8.94 -14.47
CA LEU A 38 -10.54 7.54 -14.71
C LEU A 38 -10.73 7.15 -16.17
N PRO A 39 -10.02 6.14 -16.67
CA PRO A 39 -10.38 5.52 -17.93
C PRO A 39 -11.71 4.78 -17.79
N LYS A 40 -12.45 4.70 -18.88
CA LYS A 40 -13.70 3.95 -18.99
C LYS A 40 -13.54 2.51 -18.50
N ASP A 41 -14.58 1.98 -17.87
CA ASP A 41 -14.64 0.64 -17.28
C ASP A 41 -13.63 0.43 -16.13
N SER A 42 -13.14 1.48 -15.48
CA SER A 42 -12.33 1.33 -14.28
C SER A 42 -13.15 0.74 -13.11
N GLN A 43 -12.63 -0.33 -12.50
CA GLN A 43 -13.24 -0.96 -11.34
C GLN A 43 -13.27 -0.05 -10.10
N LEU A 44 -12.52 1.06 -10.11
CA LEU A 44 -12.51 2.04 -9.02
C LEU A 44 -13.74 2.94 -9.01
N LYS A 45 -14.41 3.11 -10.16
CA LYS A 45 -15.54 4.05 -10.30
C LYS A 45 -16.62 3.86 -9.24
N PRO A 46 -17.20 2.65 -9.03
CA PRO A 46 -18.26 2.46 -8.04
C PRO A 46 -17.81 2.79 -6.61
N TYR A 47 -16.56 2.56 -6.27
CA TYR A 47 -16.03 2.88 -4.93
C TYR A 47 -15.90 4.39 -4.71
N ILE A 48 -15.49 5.14 -5.73
CA ILE A 48 -15.36 6.60 -5.68
C ILE A 48 -16.74 7.27 -5.64
N GLU A 49 -17.68 6.79 -6.47
CA GLU A 49 -19.06 7.29 -6.48
C GLU A 49 -19.80 6.97 -5.16
N ALA A 50 -19.51 5.82 -4.53
CA ALA A 50 -20.05 5.49 -3.21
C ALA A 50 -19.59 6.47 -2.11
N GLU A 51 -18.39 7.05 -2.26
CA GLU A 51 -17.92 8.14 -1.39
C GLU A 51 -18.51 9.52 -1.80
N GLY A 52 -19.41 9.59 -2.79
CA GLY A 52 -20.10 10.80 -3.21
C GLY A 52 -19.26 11.76 -4.05
N TYR A 53 -18.24 11.27 -4.75
CA TYR A 53 -17.42 12.07 -5.68
C TYR A 53 -17.79 11.79 -7.13
N GLU A 54 -17.73 12.85 -7.95
CA GLU A 54 -17.95 12.74 -9.40
C GLU A 54 -16.74 12.07 -10.06
N VAL A 55 -17.04 11.06 -10.90
CA VAL A 55 -16.06 10.41 -11.77
C VAL A 55 -16.28 10.86 -13.21
N ILE A 56 -15.24 11.42 -13.83
CA ILE A 56 -15.22 11.81 -15.23
C ILE A 56 -14.43 10.76 -15.99
N GLU A 57 -15.05 10.05 -16.92
CA GLU A 57 -14.40 8.99 -17.67
C GLU A 57 -13.72 9.51 -18.94
N THR A 58 -12.56 8.90 -19.28
CA THR A 58 -11.90 9.06 -20.58
C THR A 58 -12.05 7.77 -21.40
N GLU A 59 -12.25 7.89 -22.71
CA GLU A 59 -12.38 6.73 -23.60
C GLU A 59 -11.03 6.01 -23.82
N HIS A 60 -9.92 6.71 -23.61
CA HIS A 60 -8.57 6.22 -23.86
C HIS A 60 -7.72 6.22 -22.58
N GLY A 61 -6.53 5.59 -22.65
CA GLY A 61 -5.54 5.63 -21.59
C GLY A 61 -5.59 4.47 -20.58
N ARG A 62 -6.38 3.43 -20.83
CA ARG A 62 -6.52 2.24 -19.97
C ARG A 62 -5.15 1.59 -19.73
N ASP A 63 -4.75 1.50 -18.45
CA ASP A 63 -3.51 0.87 -17.97
C ASP A 63 -2.24 1.36 -18.68
N LYS A 64 -2.28 2.60 -19.24
CA LYS A 64 -1.14 3.24 -19.90
C LYS A 64 -0.72 4.49 -19.16
N SER A 65 0.56 4.56 -18.82
CA SER A 65 1.12 5.79 -18.27
C SER A 65 1.04 6.97 -19.25
N PHE A 66 1.25 6.71 -20.57
CA PHE A 66 1.15 7.71 -21.62
C PHE A 66 0.29 7.23 -22.79
N ASP A 67 -0.72 8.04 -23.13
CA ASP A 67 -1.57 7.92 -24.30
C ASP A 67 -1.94 9.33 -24.79
N MET A 68 -1.65 9.64 -26.06
CA MET A 68 -1.87 10.96 -26.64
C MET A 68 -3.36 11.34 -26.73
N LYS A 69 -4.24 10.36 -26.98
CA LYS A 69 -5.68 10.60 -27.06
C LYS A 69 -6.25 10.90 -25.67
N ALA A 70 -5.89 10.06 -24.67
CA ALA A 70 -6.25 10.32 -23.28
C ALA A 70 -5.75 11.69 -22.79
N MET A 71 -4.52 12.08 -23.16
CA MET A 71 -3.99 13.40 -22.83
C MET A 71 -4.88 14.53 -23.34
N ARG A 72 -5.35 14.43 -24.61
CA ARG A 72 -6.25 15.44 -25.21
C ARG A 72 -7.61 15.49 -24.54
N GLU A 73 -8.18 14.34 -24.20
CA GLU A 73 -9.44 14.25 -23.45
C GLU A 73 -9.28 14.90 -22.06
N ILE A 74 -8.21 14.56 -21.33
CA ILE A 74 -7.91 15.18 -20.04
C ILE A 74 -7.75 16.70 -20.18
N GLN A 75 -7.06 17.20 -21.22
CA GLN A 75 -6.93 18.64 -21.45
C GLN A 75 -8.30 19.33 -21.64
N ALA A 76 -9.22 18.71 -22.40
CA ALA A 76 -10.56 19.25 -22.59
C ALA A 76 -11.33 19.33 -21.26
N ILE A 77 -11.23 18.28 -20.42
CA ILE A 77 -11.82 18.25 -19.09
C ILE A 77 -11.22 19.35 -18.20
N LEU A 78 -9.89 19.44 -18.11
CA LEU A 78 -9.21 20.44 -17.26
C LEU A 78 -9.53 21.89 -17.66
N LYS A 79 -9.66 22.18 -18.95
CA LYS A 79 -10.08 23.51 -19.44
C LYS A 79 -11.50 23.86 -19.03
N ARG A 80 -12.41 22.89 -18.98
CA ARG A 80 -13.80 23.06 -18.54
C ARG A 80 -13.90 23.23 -17.03
N GLU A 81 -13.26 22.33 -16.27
CA GLU A 81 -13.37 22.24 -14.79
C GLU A 81 -12.54 23.32 -14.07
N LYS A 82 -11.43 23.78 -14.65
CA LYS A 82 -10.51 24.81 -14.11
C LYS A 82 -10.09 24.53 -12.67
N PRO A 83 -9.48 23.38 -12.36
CA PRO A 83 -9.09 23.05 -10.99
C PRO A 83 -7.94 23.93 -10.50
N ASP A 84 -7.88 24.14 -9.17
CA ASP A 84 -6.73 24.74 -8.49
C ASP A 84 -5.56 23.76 -8.45
N ILE A 85 -5.87 22.46 -8.26
CA ILE A 85 -4.91 21.37 -8.15
C ILE A 85 -5.28 20.24 -9.10
N VAL A 86 -4.29 19.73 -9.81
CA VAL A 86 -4.34 18.39 -10.43
C VAL A 86 -3.38 17.49 -9.69
N HIS A 87 -3.87 16.35 -9.19
CA HIS A 87 -3.07 15.33 -8.55
C HIS A 87 -3.08 14.04 -9.37
N THR A 88 -1.92 13.65 -9.89
CA THR A 88 -1.79 12.45 -10.72
C THR A 88 -1.18 11.29 -9.94
N HIS A 89 -1.75 10.10 -10.14
CA HIS A 89 -1.27 8.85 -9.57
C HIS A 89 -0.74 7.98 -10.72
N SER A 90 0.58 8.04 -10.97
CA SER A 90 1.29 7.29 -12.02
C SER A 90 0.87 7.57 -13.49
N ALA A 91 -0.01 8.53 -13.73
CA ALA A 91 -0.54 8.89 -15.06
C ALA A 91 0.28 10.01 -15.73
N PHE A 92 1.23 9.66 -16.60
CA PHE A 92 2.06 10.66 -17.30
C PHE A 92 1.24 11.55 -18.24
N SER A 93 0.22 10.99 -18.91
CA SER A 93 -0.74 11.76 -19.73
C SER A 93 -1.40 12.88 -18.91
N GLY A 94 -1.82 12.59 -17.69
CA GLY A 94 -2.42 13.56 -16.78
C GLY A 94 -1.43 14.67 -16.36
N LYS A 95 -0.18 14.30 -16.03
CA LYS A 95 0.88 15.28 -15.69
C LYS A 95 1.13 16.25 -16.84
N LEU A 96 1.28 15.73 -18.05
CA LEU A 96 1.53 16.54 -19.24
C LEU A 96 0.31 17.42 -19.60
N ALA A 97 -0.90 16.86 -19.52
CA ALA A 97 -2.13 17.62 -19.76
C ALA A 97 -2.28 18.80 -18.78
N ALA A 98 -2.05 18.55 -17.48
CA ALA A 98 -2.12 19.58 -16.46
C ALA A 98 -1.09 20.70 -16.67
N PHE A 99 0.14 20.34 -17.06
CA PHE A 99 1.18 21.31 -17.40
C PHE A 99 0.79 22.18 -18.62
N LEU A 100 0.34 21.55 -19.70
CA LEU A 100 -0.05 22.25 -20.93
C LEU A 100 -1.32 23.11 -20.76
N CYS A 101 -2.20 22.76 -19.83
CA CYS A 101 -3.36 23.59 -19.46
C CYS A 101 -3.01 24.72 -18.48
N GLY A 102 -1.76 24.83 -18.03
CA GLY A 102 -1.34 25.86 -17.10
C GLY A 102 -1.95 25.72 -15.69
N VAL A 103 -2.33 24.49 -15.27
CA VAL A 103 -2.87 24.28 -13.93
C VAL A 103 -1.83 24.74 -12.89
N PRO A 104 -2.21 25.63 -11.95
CA PRO A 104 -1.23 26.31 -11.10
C PRO A 104 -0.48 25.40 -10.13
N VAL A 105 -1.16 24.37 -9.60
CA VAL A 105 -0.59 23.40 -8.66
C VAL A 105 -0.77 21.99 -9.22
N ARG A 106 0.35 21.28 -9.35
CA ARG A 106 0.37 19.97 -9.99
C ARG A 106 1.12 18.99 -9.10
N PHE A 107 0.36 18.09 -8.47
CA PHE A 107 0.88 17.01 -7.66
C PHE A 107 1.10 15.73 -8.49
N TYR A 108 2.10 14.98 -8.07
CA TYR A 108 2.35 13.63 -8.54
C TYR A 108 2.66 12.74 -7.35
N THR A 109 1.94 11.61 -7.18
CA THR A 109 2.27 10.60 -6.19
C THR A 109 3.01 9.43 -6.81
N ARG A 110 4.17 9.08 -6.24
CA ARG A 110 4.94 7.88 -6.53
C ARG A 110 4.52 6.76 -5.59
N HIS A 111 3.84 5.74 -6.13
CA HIS A 111 3.29 4.61 -5.36
C HIS A 111 4.22 3.40 -5.24
N SER A 112 5.36 3.41 -5.93
CA SER A 112 6.24 2.24 -6.01
C SER A 112 7.71 2.64 -5.94
N ALA A 113 8.53 1.74 -5.40
CA ALA A 113 9.98 1.81 -5.42
C ALA A 113 10.50 0.55 -6.10
N PHE A 114 10.79 0.66 -7.40
CA PHE A 114 11.41 -0.40 -8.17
C PHE A 114 12.86 -0.03 -8.49
N PRO A 115 13.78 -1.00 -8.63
CA PRO A 115 15.10 -0.75 -9.18
C PRO A 115 15.00 0.00 -10.50
N GLN A 116 15.66 1.13 -10.61
CA GLN A 116 15.55 1.97 -11.79
C GLN A 116 16.53 1.55 -12.87
N PRO A 117 16.15 1.61 -14.16
CA PRO A 117 17.08 1.35 -15.27
C PRO A 117 18.31 2.28 -15.19
N LYS A 118 19.52 1.74 -15.44
CA LYS A 118 20.77 2.52 -15.42
C LYS A 118 20.70 3.81 -16.23
N LYS A 119 19.96 3.82 -17.36
CA LYS A 119 19.74 5.01 -18.17
C LYS A 119 19.03 6.16 -17.45
N LEU A 120 18.30 5.90 -16.36
CA LEU A 120 17.61 6.92 -15.56
C LEU A 120 18.39 7.33 -14.31
N THR A 121 19.41 6.55 -13.91
CA THR A 121 20.24 6.83 -12.73
C THR A 121 21.61 7.40 -13.07
N THR A 122 21.97 7.42 -14.37
CA THR A 122 23.24 7.95 -14.88
C THR A 122 23.04 9.13 -15.85
N PHE A 123 24.12 9.91 -16.09
CA PHE A 123 24.13 11.00 -17.07
C PHE A 123 23.96 10.45 -18.50
N PRO A 124 23.20 11.11 -19.40
CA PRO A 124 22.39 12.33 -19.19
C PRO A 124 20.95 12.06 -18.73
N GLY A 125 20.54 10.79 -18.68
CA GLY A 125 19.15 10.41 -18.42
C GLY A 125 18.65 10.84 -17.04
N LYS A 126 19.49 10.78 -16.02
CA LYS A 126 19.18 11.26 -14.67
C LYS A 126 18.78 12.74 -14.68
N GLN A 127 19.58 13.59 -15.34
CA GLN A 127 19.32 15.02 -15.41
C GLN A 127 18.04 15.33 -16.18
N LEU A 128 17.85 14.65 -17.32
CA LEU A 128 16.66 14.81 -18.14
C LEU A 128 15.40 14.36 -17.41
N ASN A 129 15.42 13.22 -16.75
CA ASN A 129 14.30 12.72 -15.94
C ASN A 129 13.97 13.65 -14.77
N GLY A 130 15.00 14.14 -14.07
CA GLY A 130 14.85 15.12 -12.99
C GLY A 130 14.22 16.44 -13.48
N LEU A 131 14.69 16.95 -14.61
CA LEU A 131 14.13 18.16 -15.23
C LEU A 131 12.67 17.96 -15.66
N ILE A 132 12.34 16.87 -16.34
CA ILE A 132 10.97 16.56 -16.77
C ILE A 132 10.03 16.49 -15.56
N ASN A 133 10.35 15.69 -14.55
CA ASN A 133 9.48 15.54 -13.39
C ASN A 133 9.36 16.85 -12.60
N SER A 134 10.44 17.62 -12.48
CA SER A 134 10.43 18.94 -11.81
C SER A 134 9.65 20.01 -12.55
N THR A 135 9.55 19.93 -13.87
CA THR A 135 8.79 20.85 -14.70
C THR A 135 7.30 20.51 -14.70
N LEU A 136 6.99 19.22 -14.88
CA LEU A 136 5.61 18.76 -14.95
C LEU A 136 4.89 18.78 -13.61
N ALA A 137 5.58 18.48 -12.50
CA ALA A 137 5.02 18.53 -11.16
C ALA A 137 5.58 19.74 -10.37
N THR A 138 4.72 20.45 -9.66
CA THR A 138 5.13 21.50 -8.69
C THR A 138 5.56 20.88 -7.38
N ASP A 139 4.86 19.81 -6.95
CA ASP A 139 5.04 19.10 -5.71
C ASP A 139 4.92 17.59 -5.98
N ILE A 140 5.66 16.77 -5.26
CA ILE A 140 5.70 15.32 -5.43
C ILE A 140 5.49 14.66 -4.07
N VAL A 141 4.59 13.69 -4.02
CA VAL A 141 4.38 12.84 -2.84
C VAL A 141 5.04 11.49 -3.08
N ALA A 142 5.86 11.05 -2.16
CA ALA A 142 6.38 9.70 -2.07
C ALA A 142 5.67 8.95 -0.95
N VAL A 143 5.15 7.76 -1.22
CA VAL A 143 4.38 6.99 -0.21
C VAL A 143 5.26 6.28 0.83
N ALA A 144 6.57 6.36 0.68
CA ALA A 144 7.58 5.84 1.62
C ALA A 144 8.94 6.48 1.33
N GLU A 145 9.89 6.40 2.26
CA GLU A 145 11.28 6.86 2.04
C GLU A 145 11.92 6.12 0.85
N ALA A 146 11.72 4.80 0.71
CA ALA A 146 12.21 4.05 -0.45
C ALA A 146 11.70 4.61 -1.79
N ALA A 147 10.48 5.13 -1.84
CA ALA A 147 9.95 5.79 -3.04
C ALA A 147 10.57 7.19 -3.26
N LYS A 148 10.90 7.91 -2.19
CA LYS A 148 11.66 9.18 -2.24
C LYS A 148 13.08 8.92 -2.76
N ASP A 149 13.78 7.92 -2.21
CA ASP A 149 15.14 7.56 -2.64
C ASP A 149 15.16 7.21 -4.13
N ASN A 150 14.19 6.44 -4.57
CA ASN A 150 14.00 6.06 -5.98
C ASN A 150 13.79 7.29 -6.90
N LEU A 151 13.08 8.31 -6.42
CA LEU A 151 12.93 9.58 -7.13
C LEU A 151 14.22 10.40 -7.16
N THR A 152 14.93 10.51 -6.05
CA THR A 152 16.20 11.27 -5.96
C THR A 152 17.31 10.61 -6.74
N GLU A 153 17.38 9.28 -6.72
CA GLU A 153 18.31 8.49 -7.55
C GLU A 153 18.11 8.81 -9.04
N THR A 154 16.89 9.02 -9.48
CA THR A 154 16.53 9.37 -10.86
C THR A 154 16.54 10.88 -11.16
N GLY A 155 17.12 11.69 -10.27
CA GLY A 155 17.42 13.11 -10.49
C GLY A 155 16.32 14.09 -10.07
N VAL A 156 15.25 13.63 -9.43
CA VAL A 156 14.21 14.53 -8.88
C VAL A 156 14.77 15.25 -7.65
N PRO A 157 14.70 16.60 -7.57
CA PRO A 157 15.19 17.34 -6.42
C PRO A 157 14.42 17.01 -5.14
N GLU A 158 15.15 16.65 -4.08
CA GLU A 158 14.57 16.25 -2.79
C GLU A 158 13.59 17.30 -2.23
N LYS A 159 13.90 18.59 -2.36
CA LYS A 159 13.05 19.72 -1.91
C LYS A 159 11.65 19.76 -2.52
N LYS A 160 11.39 18.98 -3.56
CA LYS A 160 10.06 18.82 -4.19
C LYS A 160 9.28 17.62 -3.70
N ILE A 161 9.93 16.76 -2.91
CA ILE A 161 9.37 15.48 -2.48
C ILE A 161 8.96 15.61 -1.02
N THR A 162 7.72 15.27 -0.73
CA THR A 162 7.21 15.09 0.63
C THR A 162 6.84 13.63 0.81
N VAL A 163 7.34 13.01 1.87
CA VAL A 163 6.95 11.63 2.22
C VAL A 163 5.66 11.68 3.02
N ILE A 164 4.63 10.98 2.51
CA ILE A 164 3.36 10.73 3.21
C ILE A 164 3.13 9.23 3.16
N ILE A 165 3.36 8.56 4.30
CA ILE A 165 3.21 7.10 4.39
C ILE A 165 1.72 6.75 4.23
N ASN A 166 1.44 5.68 3.49
CA ASN A 166 0.08 5.21 3.29
C ASN A 166 -0.57 4.82 4.62
N GLY A 167 -1.79 5.30 4.82
CA GLY A 167 -2.65 4.87 5.90
C GLY A 167 -3.78 3.97 5.40
N SER A 168 -4.29 3.15 6.29
CA SER A 168 -5.46 2.31 6.04
C SER A 168 -6.66 2.75 6.89
N GLU A 169 -7.86 2.35 6.47
CA GLU A 169 -9.01 2.35 7.35
C GLU A 169 -8.84 1.26 8.41
N GLU A 170 -9.53 1.43 9.53
CA GLU A 170 -9.54 0.39 10.57
C GLU A 170 -10.25 -0.86 10.05
N VAL A 171 -9.63 -2.02 10.24
CA VAL A 171 -10.25 -3.30 9.91
C VAL A 171 -11.47 -3.52 10.81
N ARG A 172 -12.60 -3.85 10.19
CA ARG A 172 -13.85 -4.17 10.92
C ARG A 172 -13.60 -5.29 11.92
N ARG A 173 -13.97 -5.05 13.19
CA ARG A 173 -13.97 -6.11 14.19
C ARG A 173 -15.09 -7.09 13.93
N THR A 174 -14.80 -8.39 14.00
CA THR A 174 -15.78 -9.46 13.94
C THR A 174 -16.17 -9.94 15.34
N THR A 175 -17.37 -10.49 15.46
CA THR A 175 -17.82 -11.07 16.71
C THR A 175 -17.10 -12.38 17.04
N PRO A 176 -17.04 -12.80 18.32
CA PRO A 176 -16.46 -14.10 18.68
C PRO A 176 -17.10 -15.28 17.94
N ASP A 177 -18.42 -15.23 17.67
CA ASP A 177 -19.10 -16.28 16.93
C ASP A 177 -18.70 -16.33 15.46
N GLU A 178 -18.53 -15.15 14.80
CA GLU A 178 -17.99 -15.07 13.44
C GLU A 178 -16.56 -15.65 13.38
N GLN A 179 -15.70 -15.30 14.35
CA GLN A 179 -14.33 -15.81 14.43
C GLN A 179 -14.31 -17.33 14.62
N LYS A 180 -15.11 -17.83 15.55
CA LYS A 180 -15.23 -19.28 15.82
C LYS A 180 -15.75 -20.04 14.60
N ALA A 181 -16.77 -19.53 13.93
CA ALA A 181 -17.30 -20.10 12.71
C ALA A 181 -16.25 -20.16 11.58
N LEU A 182 -15.49 -19.07 11.39
CA LEU A 182 -14.43 -19.03 10.37
C LEU A 182 -13.29 -19.99 10.73
N ARG A 183 -12.78 -19.99 11.97
CA ARG A 183 -11.75 -20.94 12.42
C ARG A 183 -12.18 -22.37 12.19
N SER A 184 -13.42 -22.71 12.58
CA SER A 184 -13.98 -24.07 12.36
C SER A 184 -14.05 -24.44 10.88
N SER A 185 -14.50 -23.51 10.01
CA SER A 185 -14.59 -23.78 8.57
C SER A 185 -13.24 -23.98 7.90
N LEU A 186 -12.18 -23.39 8.47
CA LEU A 186 -10.80 -23.53 8.02
C LEU A 186 -10.04 -24.67 8.69
N GLY A 187 -10.67 -25.40 9.63
CA GLY A 187 -10.02 -26.48 10.37
C GLY A 187 -9.01 -26.00 11.42
N ILE A 188 -9.10 -24.74 11.87
CA ILE A 188 -8.24 -24.14 12.89
C ILE A 188 -8.86 -24.42 14.26
N ALA A 189 -8.13 -25.09 15.16
CA ALA A 189 -8.58 -25.38 16.51
C ALA A 189 -8.62 -24.10 17.39
N GLU A 190 -9.36 -24.15 18.50
CA GLU A 190 -9.57 -22.98 19.38
C GLU A 190 -8.25 -22.47 19.98
N GLY A 191 -7.30 -23.35 20.30
CA GLY A 191 -6.00 -23.03 20.89
C GLY A 191 -4.87 -22.82 19.87
N ASP A 192 -5.09 -23.05 18.57
CA ASP A 192 -4.03 -22.87 17.56
C ASP A 192 -3.60 -21.40 17.48
N PHE A 193 -2.28 -21.15 17.43
CA PHE A 193 -1.71 -19.82 17.15
C PHE A 193 -1.68 -19.59 15.63
N VAL A 194 -2.22 -18.46 15.18
CA VAL A 194 -2.37 -18.16 13.74
C VAL A 194 -1.37 -17.09 13.29
N CYS A 195 -0.37 -17.51 12.53
CA CYS A 195 0.51 -16.63 11.78
C CYS A 195 -0.11 -16.31 10.42
N GLY A 196 -0.44 -15.06 10.13
CA GLY A 196 -1.14 -14.68 8.91
C GLY A 196 -0.35 -13.75 7.99
N ILE A 197 -0.47 -13.96 6.69
CA ILE A 197 0.04 -13.03 5.66
C ILE A 197 -1.08 -12.68 4.69
N SER A 198 -1.30 -11.38 4.45
CA SER A 198 -2.25 -10.90 3.44
C SER A 198 -1.48 -10.25 2.29
N ALA A 199 -1.30 -10.99 1.18
CA ALA A 199 -0.55 -10.52 0.02
C ALA A 199 -0.91 -11.28 -1.25
N ARG A 200 -0.60 -10.70 -2.42
CA ARG A 200 -0.64 -11.44 -3.69
C ARG A 200 0.41 -12.55 -3.70
N LEU A 201 0.05 -13.71 -4.22
CA LEU A 201 0.96 -14.84 -4.34
C LEU A 201 1.86 -14.68 -5.57
N GLU A 202 2.82 -13.75 -5.42
CA GLU A 202 3.87 -13.45 -6.40
C GLU A 202 5.25 -13.70 -5.76
N ASP A 203 6.24 -14.10 -6.55
CA ASP A 203 7.56 -14.50 -6.07
C ASP A 203 8.20 -13.47 -5.12
N TYR A 204 8.15 -12.20 -5.52
CA TYR A 204 8.73 -11.11 -4.73
C TYR A 204 8.02 -10.81 -3.39
N LYS A 205 6.90 -11.50 -3.08
CA LYS A 205 6.24 -11.44 -1.78
C LYS A 205 6.78 -12.46 -0.78
N GLY A 206 7.66 -13.36 -1.22
CA GLY A 206 8.47 -14.19 -0.34
C GLY A 206 7.75 -15.33 0.37
N HIS A 207 6.59 -15.76 -0.12
CA HIS A 207 5.82 -16.86 0.50
C HIS A 207 6.62 -18.18 0.56
N SER A 208 7.55 -18.40 -0.38
CA SER A 208 8.45 -19.57 -0.36
C SER A 208 9.29 -19.62 0.92
N TYR A 209 9.91 -18.49 1.29
CA TYR A 209 10.68 -18.39 2.54
C TYR A 209 9.81 -18.49 3.78
N LEU A 210 8.55 -18.01 3.71
CA LEU A 210 7.58 -18.21 4.78
C LEU A 210 7.27 -19.70 5.00
N LEU A 211 7.10 -20.48 3.94
CA LEU A 211 6.86 -21.93 4.06
C LEU A 211 8.07 -22.67 4.67
N GLU A 212 9.28 -22.27 4.31
CA GLU A 212 10.50 -22.80 4.93
C GLU A 212 10.55 -22.47 6.43
N SER A 213 10.28 -21.21 6.80
CA SER A 213 10.19 -20.82 8.22
C SER A 213 9.07 -21.55 8.97
N ALA A 214 7.92 -21.73 8.34
CA ALA A 214 6.81 -22.49 8.90
C ALA A 214 7.19 -23.93 9.22
N SER A 215 7.97 -24.57 8.34
CA SER A 215 8.50 -25.92 8.60
C SER A 215 9.40 -25.97 9.85
N GLU A 216 10.19 -24.91 10.13
CA GLU A 216 11.01 -24.83 11.33
C GLU A 216 10.15 -24.60 12.59
N VAL A 217 9.22 -23.66 12.56
CA VAL A 217 8.33 -23.34 13.68
C VAL A 217 7.50 -24.55 14.10
N LEU A 218 6.94 -25.29 13.13
CA LEU A 218 6.08 -26.44 13.38
C LEU A 218 6.80 -27.64 14.06
N ARG A 219 8.13 -27.68 14.05
CA ARG A 219 8.89 -28.72 14.77
C ARG A 219 8.77 -28.58 16.29
N THR A 220 8.64 -27.35 16.80
CA THR A 220 8.54 -27.04 18.22
C THR A 220 7.14 -26.62 18.65
N HIS A 221 6.40 -26.00 17.75
CA HIS A 221 5.03 -25.49 17.97
C HIS A 221 4.03 -26.09 16.96
N PRO A 222 3.66 -27.37 17.11
CA PRO A 222 2.79 -28.08 16.18
C PRO A 222 1.35 -27.52 16.14
N ASP A 223 0.95 -26.72 17.12
CA ASP A 223 -0.35 -26.06 17.22
C ASP A 223 -0.36 -24.67 16.53
N THR A 224 0.67 -24.38 15.71
CA THR A 224 0.68 -23.18 14.86
C THR A 224 0.00 -23.46 13.53
N VAL A 225 -0.72 -22.45 13.01
CA VAL A 225 -1.32 -22.46 11.67
C VAL A 225 -0.81 -21.26 10.89
N PHE A 226 -0.43 -21.48 9.64
CA PHE A 226 -0.03 -20.44 8.72
C PHE A 226 -1.18 -20.14 7.74
N LEU A 227 -1.77 -18.94 7.86
CA LEU A 227 -2.91 -18.50 7.08
C LEU A 227 -2.45 -17.55 5.96
N ILE A 228 -2.56 -17.99 4.72
CA ILE A 228 -2.14 -17.24 3.53
C ILE A 228 -3.39 -16.67 2.85
N VAL A 229 -3.61 -15.36 2.99
CA VAL A 229 -4.77 -14.65 2.46
C VAL A 229 -4.38 -13.93 1.18
N GLY A 230 -4.88 -14.41 0.05
CA GLY A 230 -4.62 -13.85 -1.27
C GLY A 230 -4.49 -14.91 -2.35
N GLY A 231 -4.54 -14.48 -3.60
CA GLY A 231 -4.32 -15.31 -4.78
C GLY A 231 -3.17 -14.76 -5.63
N GLY A 232 -2.69 -15.56 -6.58
CA GLY A 232 -1.65 -15.12 -7.51
C GLY A 232 -1.00 -16.26 -8.28
N SER A 233 -0.02 -15.92 -9.10
CA SER A 233 0.61 -16.83 -10.06
C SER A 233 1.38 -17.98 -9.39
N GLN A 234 1.79 -17.82 -8.13
CA GLN A 234 2.61 -18.80 -7.39
C GLN A 234 1.80 -19.81 -6.59
N GLU A 235 0.46 -19.73 -6.56
CA GLU A 235 -0.38 -20.51 -5.65
C GLU A 235 -0.11 -22.02 -5.74
N GLU A 236 -0.10 -22.59 -6.94
CA GLU A 236 0.13 -24.02 -7.15
C GLU A 236 1.57 -24.44 -6.82
N ALA A 237 2.55 -23.57 -7.04
CA ALA A 237 3.95 -23.84 -6.67
C ALA A 237 4.12 -23.87 -5.15
N LEU A 238 3.49 -22.92 -4.45
CA LEU A 238 3.53 -22.84 -2.99
C LEU A 238 2.81 -24.01 -2.31
N LYS A 239 1.66 -24.46 -2.85
CA LYS A 239 0.98 -25.68 -2.36
C LYS A 239 1.85 -26.92 -2.50
N ARG A 240 2.55 -27.08 -3.63
CA ARG A 240 3.51 -28.18 -3.81
C ARG A 240 4.65 -28.10 -2.80
N GLN A 241 5.24 -26.90 -2.60
CA GLN A 241 6.29 -26.69 -1.61
C GLN A 241 5.83 -27.07 -0.20
N ALA A 242 4.59 -26.69 0.20
CA ALA A 242 4.04 -27.07 1.50
C ALA A 242 3.93 -28.59 1.65
N CYS A 243 3.52 -29.32 0.61
CA CYS A 243 3.50 -30.80 0.60
C CYS A 243 4.93 -31.39 0.70
N GLU A 244 5.89 -30.86 -0.04
CA GLU A 244 7.30 -31.31 -0.03
C GLU A 244 7.94 -31.10 1.35
N LEU A 245 7.54 -30.04 2.06
CA LEU A 245 7.96 -29.77 3.44
C LEU A 245 7.16 -30.55 4.50
N GLY A 246 6.09 -31.24 4.11
CA GLY A 246 5.22 -32.01 5.01
C GLY A 246 4.36 -31.15 5.95
N ILE A 247 4.07 -29.92 5.57
CA ILE A 247 3.33 -28.95 6.39
C ILE A 247 1.97 -28.56 5.80
N GLU A 248 1.50 -29.24 4.75
CA GLU A 248 0.28 -28.92 4.01
C GLU A 248 -0.98 -28.86 4.87
N LYS A 249 -1.00 -29.59 6.00
CA LYS A 249 -2.13 -29.59 6.95
C LYS A 249 -2.18 -28.38 7.86
N LYS A 250 -1.08 -27.65 7.97
CA LYS A 250 -0.91 -26.47 8.84
C LYS A 250 -0.77 -25.17 8.06
N VAL A 251 -0.84 -25.24 6.72
CA VAL A 251 -0.81 -24.07 5.82
C VAL A 251 -2.13 -23.95 5.08
N ILE A 252 -2.85 -22.86 5.30
CA ILE A 252 -4.18 -22.63 4.73
C ILE A 252 -4.08 -21.54 3.67
N PHE A 253 -4.42 -21.87 2.43
CA PHE A 253 -4.53 -20.94 1.32
C PHE A 253 -6.00 -20.55 1.11
N THR A 254 -6.37 -19.29 1.31
CA THR A 254 -7.75 -18.84 1.13
C THR A 254 -8.11 -18.51 -0.31
N GLY A 255 -7.09 -18.35 -1.20
CA GLY A 255 -7.28 -17.69 -2.48
C GLY A 255 -7.59 -16.19 -2.32
N PHE A 256 -7.98 -15.55 -3.41
CA PHE A 256 -8.37 -14.14 -3.37
C PHE A 256 -9.68 -13.96 -2.59
N VAL A 257 -9.68 -13.01 -1.65
CA VAL A 257 -10.86 -12.64 -0.86
C VAL A 257 -11.18 -11.16 -1.05
N HIS A 258 -12.47 -10.82 -1.11
CA HIS A 258 -12.94 -9.44 -1.23
C HIS A 258 -12.92 -8.71 0.11
N ASP A 259 -13.37 -9.37 1.19
CA ASP A 259 -13.36 -8.87 2.55
C ASP A 259 -12.30 -9.61 3.37
N VAL A 260 -11.23 -8.89 3.70
CA VAL A 260 -10.11 -9.44 4.49
C VAL A 260 -10.37 -9.36 6.00
N ALA A 261 -11.37 -8.60 6.43
CA ALA A 261 -11.61 -8.34 7.85
C ALA A 261 -11.83 -9.62 8.68
N PRO A 262 -12.65 -10.60 8.26
CA PRO A 262 -12.81 -11.83 9.03
C PRO A 262 -11.48 -12.56 9.28
N TYR A 263 -10.61 -12.57 8.28
CA TYR A 263 -9.32 -13.26 8.35
C TYR A 263 -8.35 -12.56 9.29
N TYR A 264 -8.24 -11.23 9.22
CA TYR A 264 -7.40 -10.48 10.18
C TYR A 264 -7.83 -10.73 11.63
N ASN A 265 -9.14 -10.86 11.90
CA ASN A 265 -9.64 -11.05 13.26
C ASN A 265 -9.36 -12.44 13.86
N ILE A 266 -8.86 -13.39 13.08
CA ILE A 266 -8.43 -14.71 13.56
C ILE A 266 -6.92 -14.91 13.53
N ILE A 267 -6.16 -13.90 13.07
CA ILE A 267 -4.69 -13.88 13.07
C ILE A 267 -4.20 -13.38 14.43
N ASP A 268 -3.14 -13.98 14.94
CA ASP A 268 -2.43 -13.57 16.15
C ASP A 268 -1.17 -12.76 15.81
N LEU A 269 -0.44 -13.15 14.77
CA LEU A 269 0.79 -12.52 14.32
C LEU A 269 0.76 -12.24 12.82
N ASN A 270 0.93 -10.96 12.43
CA ASN A 270 0.91 -10.54 11.02
C ASN A 270 2.32 -10.63 10.40
N LEU A 271 2.42 -11.21 9.21
CA LEU A 271 3.71 -11.46 8.55
C LEU A 271 3.82 -10.71 7.22
N ASN A 272 5.04 -10.23 6.92
CA ASN A 272 5.41 -9.70 5.61
C ASN A 272 6.80 -10.20 5.22
N CYS A 273 6.86 -11.01 4.17
CA CYS A 273 8.09 -11.67 3.70
C CYS A 273 8.64 -11.05 2.40
N SER A 274 8.18 -9.87 1.99
CA SER A 274 8.52 -9.24 0.72
C SER A 274 10.03 -8.98 0.56
N TRP A 275 10.57 -9.20 -0.66
CA TRP A 275 11.97 -8.96 -0.98
C TRP A 275 12.19 -8.20 -2.31
N GLY A 276 11.16 -7.93 -3.08
CA GLY A 276 11.32 -7.36 -4.43
C GLY A 276 10.58 -6.06 -4.68
N THR A 277 9.43 -5.85 -4.04
CA THR A 277 8.66 -4.61 -4.15
C THR A 277 7.77 -4.43 -2.93
N GLU A 278 8.14 -3.50 -2.09
CA GLU A 278 7.35 -3.05 -0.94
C GLU A 278 7.63 -1.57 -0.72
N THR A 279 6.59 -0.77 -0.60
CA THR A 279 6.74 0.67 -0.32
C THR A 279 6.14 1.02 1.01
N SER A 280 4.83 0.97 1.12
CA SER A 280 4.10 1.22 2.35
C SER A 280 3.02 0.15 2.43
N CYS A 281 3.29 -0.88 3.22
CA CYS A 281 2.51 -2.10 3.26
C CYS A 281 1.15 -1.88 3.94
N LEU A 282 0.07 -1.77 3.17
CA LEU A 282 -1.28 -1.63 3.72
C LEU A 282 -1.64 -2.83 4.61
N ALA A 283 -1.20 -4.04 4.27
CA ALA A 283 -1.46 -5.23 5.09
C ALA A 283 -0.85 -5.14 6.49
N LEU A 284 0.29 -4.46 6.66
CA LEU A 284 0.85 -4.20 7.99
C LEU A 284 -0.01 -3.19 8.76
N SER A 285 -0.41 -2.08 8.13
CA SER A 285 -1.26 -1.08 8.80
C SER A 285 -2.66 -1.62 9.11
N GLU A 286 -3.23 -2.44 8.23
CA GLU A 286 -4.49 -3.15 8.46
C GLU A 286 -4.40 -4.06 9.69
N GLY A 287 -3.35 -4.87 9.80
CA GLY A 287 -3.11 -5.70 10.99
C GLY A 287 -2.92 -4.86 12.26
N MET A 288 -2.09 -3.82 12.21
CA MET A 288 -1.88 -2.91 13.35
C MET A 288 -3.18 -2.21 13.79
N SER A 289 -4.13 -1.98 12.87
CA SER A 289 -5.41 -1.34 13.18
C SER A 289 -6.24 -2.12 14.19
N ILE A 290 -6.04 -3.42 14.25
CA ILE A 290 -6.68 -4.30 15.23
C ILE A 290 -5.71 -4.80 16.31
N GLY A 291 -4.50 -4.25 16.36
CA GLY A 291 -3.53 -4.54 17.37
C GLY A 291 -2.71 -5.80 17.09
N LEU A 292 -2.57 -6.25 15.84
CA LEU A 292 -1.69 -7.36 15.51
C LEU A 292 -0.24 -6.90 15.49
N PRO A 293 0.66 -7.52 16.27
CA PRO A 293 2.09 -7.33 16.09
C PRO A 293 2.53 -7.91 14.74
N ALA A 294 3.68 -7.48 14.26
CA ALA A 294 4.14 -7.94 12.95
C ALA A 294 5.60 -8.37 12.95
N ILE A 295 5.92 -9.37 12.11
CA ILE A 295 7.28 -9.64 11.68
C ILE A 295 7.37 -9.33 10.19
N ALA A 296 8.33 -8.49 9.82
CA ALA A 296 8.50 -8.05 8.45
C ALA A 296 9.97 -8.10 8.03
N THR A 297 10.21 -8.24 6.73
CA THR A 297 11.57 -8.13 6.19
C THR A 297 12.07 -6.69 6.24
N THR A 298 13.39 -6.52 6.26
CA THR A 298 14.05 -5.19 6.20
C THR A 298 13.90 -4.52 4.83
N TYR A 299 13.06 -5.07 3.93
CA TYR A 299 12.89 -4.58 2.57
C TYR A 299 11.97 -3.35 2.46
N GLY A 300 12.40 -2.41 1.64
CA GLY A 300 11.56 -1.30 1.18
C GLY A 300 11.07 -0.39 2.30
N GLY A 301 9.75 -0.28 2.46
CA GLY A 301 9.12 0.57 3.47
C GLY A 301 8.87 -0.09 4.82
N ASN A 302 9.09 -1.39 4.96
CA ASN A 302 8.83 -2.11 6.21
C ASN A 302 9.59 -1.53 7.42
N PRO A 303 10.88 -1.13 7.32
CA PRO A 303 11.60 -0.52 8.44
C PRO A 303 11.02 0.80 8.97
N TYR A 304 10.18 1.47 8.18
CA TYR A 304 9.48 2.68 8.61
C TYR A 304 8.14 2.38 9.30
N MET A 305 7.64 1.16 9.14
CA MET A 305 6.38 0.70 9.74
C MET A 305 6.59 -0.10 11.01
N ILE A 306 7.72 -0.80 11.13
CA ILE A 306 8.06 -1.62 12.29
C ILE A 306 9.13 -0.91 13.12
N THR A 307 8.87 -0.81 14.41
CA THR A 307 9.83 -0.41 15.44
C THR A 307 10.10 -1.62 16.33
N GLU A 308 11.35 -2.09 16.31
CA GLU A 308 11.81 -3.26 17.05
C GLU A 308 11.36 -3.24 18.51
N GLY A 309 10.73 -4.32 18.97
CA GLY A 309 10.26 -4.48 20.33
C GLY A 309 9.12 -3.53 20.77
N VAL A 310 8.53 -2.78 19.82
CA VAL A 310 7.37 -1.90 20.07
C VAL A 310 6.12 -2.45 19.42
N ASN A 311 6.16 -2.74 18.10
CA ASN A 311 5.03 -3.27 17.36
C ASN A 311 5.38 -4.50 16.50
N GLY A 312 6.60 -5.03 16.66
CA GLY A 312 7.06 -6.19 15.93
C GLY A 312 8.58 -6.29 15.84
N TYR A 313 9.02 -7.12 14.89
CA TYR A 313 10.44 -7.37 14.62
C TYR A 313 10.73 -7.33 13.12
N LEU A 314 11.97 -6.96 12.77
CA LEU A 314 12.49 -6.97 11.43
C LEU A 314 13.49 -8.12 11.23
N VAL A 315 13.41 -8.76 10.08
CA VAL A 315 14.31 -9.87 9.70
C VAL A 315 14.94 -9.61 8.32
N PRO A 316 16.09 -10.19 8.01
CA PRO A 316 16.66 -10.10 6.66
C PRO A 316 15.71 -10.70 5.61
N GLU A 317 15.79 -10.17 4.39
CA GLU A 317 15.05 -10.74 3.25
C GLU A 317 15.60 -12.12 2.90
N LYS A 318 14.70 -13.02 2.47
CA LYS A 318 15.06 -14.38 2.03
C LYS A 318 15.75 -15.22 3.09
N ASP A 319 15.57 -14.88 4.35
CA ASP A 319 16.09 -15.60 5.50
C ASP A 319 14.96 -16.28 6.27
N ALA A 320 14.68 -17.52 5.89
CA ALA A 320 13.61 -18.32 6.51
C ALA A 320 13.92 -18.65 7.97
N HIS A 321 15.19 -18.83 8.31
CA HIS A 321 15.60 -19.14 9.68
C HIS A 321 15.40 -17.94 10.61
N ALA A 322 15.87 -16.76 10.21
CA ALA A 322 15.63 -15.53 10.98
C ALA A 322 14.14 -15.23 11.16
N MET A 323 13.31 -15.53 10.12
CA MET A 323 11.86 -15.41 10.22
C MET A 323 11.29 -16.40 11.25
N ALA A 324 11.73 -17.65 11.25
CA ALA A 324 11.30 -18.66 12.21
C ALA A 324 11.68 -18.27 13.64
N GLU A 325 12.94 -17.85 13.87
CA GLU A 325 13.40 -17.38 15.19
C GLU A 325 12.58 -16.21 15.71
N ALA A 326 12.24 -15.23 14.84
CA ALA A 326 11.42 -14.09 15.24
C ALA A 326 9.97 -14.51 15.59
N ILE A 327 9.39 -15.47 14.85
CA ILE A 327 8.07 -16.03 15.17
C ILE A 327 8.10 -16.73 16.51
N LEU A 328 9.07 -17.63 16.74
CA LEU A 328 9.23 -18.36 18.00
C LEU A 328 9.43 -17.41 19.18
N LYS A 329 10.26 -16.39 19.02
CA LYS A 329 10.47 -15.36 20.06
C LYS A 329 9.15 -14.70 20.49
N VAL A 330 8.29 -14.35 19.56
CA VAL A 330 6.98 -13.74 19.86
C VAL A 330 6.04 -14.76 20.52
N MET A 331 6.09 -16.03 20.12
CA MET A 331 5.22 -17.07 20.68
C MET A 331 5.65 -17.49 22.10
N ASP A 332 6.94 -17.51 22.37
CA ASP A 332 7.51 -17.98 23.65
C ASP A 332 7.44 -16.93 24.75
N ASP A 333 7.37 -15.64 24.40
CA ASP A 333 7.31 -14.53 25.38
C ASP A 333 5.94 -13.84 25.34
N ARG A 334 5.04 -14.31 26.21
CA ARG A 334 3.68 -13.76 26.28
C ARG A 334 3.65 -12.30 26.73
N GLU A 335 4.56 -11.87 27.60
CA GLU A 335 4.63 -10.49 28.07
C GLU A 335 5.04 -9.56 26.91
N ASP A 336 6.07 -9.95 26.16
CA ASP A 336 6.49 -9.21 24.95
C ASP A 336 5.38 -9.20 23.90
N PHE A 337 4.70 -10.32 23.67
CA PHE A 337 3.57 -10.40 22.74
C PHE A 337 2.46 -9.39 23.07
N GLU A 338 1.99 -9.32 24.32
CA GLU A 338 0.96 -8.35 24.72
C GLU A 338 1.44 -6.90 24.61
N LYS A 339 2.70 -6.63 24.92
CA LYS A 339 3.33 -5.33 24.74
C LYS A 339 3.37 -4.92 23.26
N LEU A 340 3.75 -5.83 22.37
CA LEU A 340 3.77 -5.60 20.92
C LEU A 340 2.38 -5.30 20.37
N LYS A 341 1.32 -5.97 20.85
CA LYS A 341 -0.07 -5.70 20.48
C LYS A 341 -0.50 -4.27 20.81
N ILE A 342 -0.20 -3.83 22.03
CA ILE A 342 -0.48 -2.46 22.48
C ILE A 342 0.29 -1.46 21.60
N GLY A 343 1.57 -1.73 21.35
CA GLY A 343 2.41 -0.90 20.51
C GLY A 343 1.93 -0.83 19.06
N ALA A 344 1.49 -1.95 18.49
CA ALA A 344 0.93 -2.01 17.14
C ALA A 344 -0.30 -1.10 16.99
N ARG A 345 -1.26 -1.23 17.93
CA ARG A 345 -2.46 -0.38 17.92
C ARG A 345 -2.11 1.12 18.05
N LYS A 346 -1.23 1.47 18.97
CA LYS A 346 -0.78 2.84 19.20
C LYS A 346 -0.10 3.42 17.95
N MET A 347 0.81 2.67 17.33
CA MET A 347 1.49 3.09 16.10
C MET A 347 0.51 3.34 14.96
N TYR A 348 -0.51 2.48 14.82
CA TYR A 348 -1.58 2.68 13.83
C TYR A 348 -2.30 4.00 14.08
N GLU A 349 -2.79 4.24 15.28
CA GLU A 349 -3.55 5.44 15.64
C GLU A 349 -2.77 6.74 15.43
N GLU A 350 -1.48 6.72 15.76
CA GLU A 350 -0.61 7.89 15.66
C GLU A 350 -0.14 8.18 14.22
N LYS A 351 0.08 7.14 13.39
CA LYS A 351 0.82 7.29 12.13
C LYS A 351 0.15 6.72 10.89
N PHE A 352 -0.63 5.63 11.01
CA PHE A 352 -1.01 4.81 9.87
C PHE A 352 -2.51 4.78 9.58
N THR A 353 -3.30 5.66 10.22
CA THR A 353 -4.72 5.79 9.84
C THR A 353 -4.86 6.56 8.52
N ALA A 354 -5.87 6.22 7.72
CA ALA A 354 -6.22 6.97 6.51
C ALA A 354 -6.47 8.46 6.83
N ALA A 355 -7.05 8.76 7.97
CA ALA A 355 -7.29 10.13 8.42
C ALA A 355 -6.00 10.91 8.71
N VAL A 356 -4.98 10.29 9.33
CA VAL A 356 -3.66 10.93 9.55
C VAL A 356 -2.99 11.24 8.22
N MET A 357 -2.96 10.27 7.31
CA MET A 357 -2.42 10.41 5.96
C MET A 357 -3.13 11.54 5.20
N THR A 358 -4.45 11.57 5.24
CA THR A 358 -5.25 12.57 4.52
C THR A 358 -5.01 13.98 5.05
N ARG A 359 -4.97 14.18 6.38
CA ARG A 359 -4.63 15.49 6.96
C ARG A 359 -3.27 16.01 6.53
N GLN A 360 -2.28 15.14 6.37
CA GLN A 360 -0.96 15.54 5.85
C GLN A 360 -1.05 16.01 4.40
N LEU A 361 -1.85 15.32 3.57
CA LEU A 361 -2.06 15.71 2.18
C LEU A 361 -2.85 17.01 2.05
N GLU A 362 -3.89 17.21 2.85
CA GLU A 362 -4.67 18.47 2.90
C GLU A 362 -3.79 19.65 3.24
N LYS A 363 -2.97 19.54 4.29
CA LYS A 363 -2.00 20.56 4.68
C LYS A 363 -1.06 20.89 3.53
N LEU A 364 -0.56 19.89 2.83
CA LEU A 364 0.32 20.06 1.69
C LEU A 364 -0.37 20.77 0.52
N TYR A 365 -1.65 20.47 0.26
CA TYR A 365 -2.47 21.17 -0.74
C TYR A 365 -2.66 22.65 -0.38
N GLU A 366 -3.05 22.94 0.86
CA GLU A 366 -3.22 24.32 1.35
C GLU A 366 -1.92 25.14 1.22
N GLU A 367 -0.80 24.56 1.63
CA GLU A 367 0.53 25.19 1.51
C GLU A 367 0.90 25.46 0.05
N ALA A 368 0.66 24.52 -0.85
CA ALA A 368 0.98 24.66 -2.27
C ALA A 368 0.15 25.76 -2.94
N VAL A 369 -1.16 25.82 -2.67
CA VAL A 369 -2.04 26.87 -3.18
C VAL A 369 -1.62 28.23 -2.64
N ASN A 370 -1.32 28.32 -1.34
CA ASN A 370 -0.88 29.60 -0.71
C ASN A 370 0.46 30.09 -1.26
N ARG A 371 1.42 29.19 -1.55
CA ARG A 371 2.68 29.58 -2.24
C ARG A 371 2.45 30.19 -3.62
N ARG A 372 1.38 29.77 -4.31
CA ARG A 372 1.04 30.30 -5.65
C ARG A 372 0.34 31.66 -5.61
N LYS A 373 -0.50 31.90 -4.60
CA LYS A 373 -1.18 33.19 -4.44
C LYS A 373 -0.24 34.32 -4.05
N LYS A 374 0.95 34.00 -3.50
CA LYS A 374 1.98 34.98 -3.10
C LYS A 374 2.96 35.34 -4.23
N LYS A 375 2.90 34.69 -5.37
CA LYS A 375 3.70 34.95 -6.57
C LYS A 375 2.87 35.67 -7.64
#